data_e7e0c0f2245e88a5f782bc42231c2278
#
_entry.id   e7e0c0f2245e88a5f782bc42231c2278
#
_cell.length_a   1.000
_cell.length_b   1.000
_cell.length_c   1.000
_cell.angle_alpha   90.00
_cell.angle_beta   90.00
_cell.angle_gamma   90.00
#
_symmetry.space_group_name_H-M   'P 1'
#
loop_
_entity.id
_entity.type
_entity.pdbx_description
1 polymer ?
#
loop_
_entity_poly.entity_id
_entity_poly.type
_entity_poly.pdbx_seq_one_letter_code
_entity_poly.pdbx_strand_id
1 'polypeptide(L)' 'MFTGGEKYSAVFTYAGQYEDELSFEAGDVITVLAKDEADWWKGECNGKSGVFPSNYVEPLKCESALSPVSNYH' A
#
# COMPACT_ATOMS: atom_id res chain seq x y z
N MET A 1 -10.35 -0.68 -17.03
CA MET A 1 -9.92 -0.73 -16.81
C MET A 1 -9.21 -0.68 -15.85
N PHE A 2 -8.63 -0.81 -15.56
CA PHE A 2 -8.06 -0.90 -14.70
C PHE A 2 -6.90 -0.73 -14.47
N THR A 3 -6.47 -0.49 -13.88
CA THR A 3 -5.46 -0.22 -13.75
C THR A 3 -4.71 -0.49 -12.85
N GLY A 4 -4.03 -0.64 -12.60
CA GLY A 4 -3.33 -1.11 -12.00
C GLY A 4 -2.96 -1.20 -10.77
N GLY A 5 -2.97 -1.75 -9.89
CA GLY A 5 -2.49 -1.82 -8.55
C GLY A 5 -3.55 -1.53 -7.55
N GLU A 6 -3.53 -2.22 -6.46
CA GLU A 6 -4.42 -1.99 -5.35
C GLU A 6 -3.80 -0.97 -4.43
N LYS A 7 -4.63 -0.17 -3.79
CA LYS A 7 -4.13 0.81 -2.85
C LYS A 7 -4.14 0.24 -1.44
N TYR A 8 -3.03 0.41 -0.77
CA TYR A 8 -2.88 -0.04 0.62
C TYR A 8 -2.35 1.12 1.45
N SER A 9 -2.61 1.07 2.72
CA SER A 9 -2.15 2.08 3.65
C SER A 9 -1.10 1.46 4.56
N ALA A 10 -0.01 2.16 4.77
CA ALA A 10 1.05 1.67 5.66
C ALA A 10 0.59 1.82 7.10
N VAL A 11 0.69 0.75 7.87
CA VAL A 11 0.38 0.82 9.29
C VAL A 11 1.62 1.01 10.13
N PHE A 12 2.80 0.76 9.55
CA PHE A 12 4.07 0.98 10.23
C PHE A 12 5.03 1.63 9.26
N THR A 13 5.98 2.37 9.79
CA THR A 13 7.06 2.90 8.98
C THR A 13 8.03 1.78 8.64
N TYR A 14 8.48 1.75 7.39
CA TYR A 14 9.47 0.78 6.95
C TYR A 14 10.59 1.50 6.22
N ALA A 15 11.79 1.28 6.69
CA ALA A 15 12.97 1.85 6.06
C ALA A 15 13.70 0.72 5.34
N GLY A 16 13.62 0.72 4.01
CA GLY A 16 14.28 -0.31 3.24
C GLY A 16 15.79 -0.23 3.40
N GLN A 17 16.44 -1.38 3.44
CA GLN A 17 17.88 -1.43 3.63
C GLN A 17 18.62 -1.64 2.33
N TYR A 18 17.92 -1.99 1.27
CA TYR A 18 18.54 -2.24 -0.03
C TYR A 18 17.84 -1.41 -1.07
N GLU A 19 18.51 -1.23 -2.19
CA GLU A 19 17.98 -0.35 -3.24
C GLU A 19 16.67 -0.85 -3.80
N ASP A 20 16.44 -2.16 -3.78
CA ASP A 20 15.22 -2.70 -4.33
C ASP A 20 14.09 -2.72 -3.32
N GLU A 21 14.30 -2.19 -2.13
CA GLU A 21 13.25 -2.13 -1.13
C GLU A 21 12.58 -0.78 -1.13
N LEU A 22 11.28 -0.80 -0.90
CA LEU A 22 10.48 0.42 -0.85
C LEU A 22 10.41 0.91 0.58
N SER A 23 10.74 2.18 0.77
CA SER A 23 10.63 2.80 2.09
C SER A 23 9.37 3.64 2.14
N PHE A 24 8.73 3.67 3.30
CA PHE A 24 7.53 4.48 3.48
C PHE A 24 7.32 4.73 4.95
N GLU A 25 6.41 5.66 5.25
CA GLU A 25 6.07 5.99 6.62
C GLU A 25 4.64 5.57 6.91
N ALA A 26 4.36 5.34 8.17
CA ALA A 26 3.01 5.00 8.59
C ALA A 26 2.06 6.07 8.08
N GLY A 27 0.98 5.65 7.46
CA GLY A 27 0.02 6.57 6.87
C GLY A 27 0.20 6.79 5.38
N ASP A 28 1.33 6.38 4.82
CA ASP A 28 1.52 6.54 3.39
C ASP A 28 0.64 5.55 2.63
N VAL A 29 0.28 5.95 1.42
CA VAL A 29 -0.51 5.10 0.54
C VAL A 29 0.44 4.43 -0.44
N ILE A 30 0.36 3.12 -0.52
CA ILE A 30 1.20 2.33 -1.41
C ILE A 30 0.33 1.70 -2.47
N THR A 31 0.75 1.79 -3.72
CA THR A 31 0.10 1.08 -4.80
C THR A 31 0.78 -0.27 -4.96
N VAL A 32 0.07 -1.34 -4.66
CA VAL A 32 0.64 -2.68 -4.73
C VAL A 32 0.58 -3.15 -6.17
N LEU A 33 1.72 -3.52 -6.71
CA LEU A 33 1.83 -3.90 -8.11
C LEU A 33 1.90 -5.40 -8.30
N ALA A 34 2.46 -6.12 -7.34
CA ALA A 34 2.60 -7.57 -7.47
C ALA A 34 2.59 -8.20 -6.09
N LYS A 35 1.97 -9.37 -5.99
CA LYS A 35 1.91 -10.13 -4.75
C LYS A 35 2.40 -11.54 -5.01
N ASP A 36 3.59 -11.65 -5.56
CA ASP A 36 4.13 -12.95 -5.92
C ASP A 36 4.47 -13.80 -4.73
N GLU A 37 4.75 -13.18 -3.59
CA GLU A 37 5.07 -13.91 -2.38
C GLU A 37 4.13 -13.47 -1.27
N ALA A 38 3.98 -14.31 -0.27
CA ALA A 38 3.08 -13.98 0.81
C ALA A 38 3.64 -12.88 1.71
N ASP A 39 4.95 -12.85 1.90
CA ASP A 39 5.56 -11.95 2.87
C ASP A 39 6.13 -10.68 2.28
N TRP A 40 6.47 -10.70 1.01
CA TRP A 40 7.07 -9.55 0.35
C TRP A 40 6.31 -9.23 -0.91
N TRP A 41 5.81 -8.02 -0.99
CA TRP A 41 5.06 -7.58 -2.16
C TRP A 41 5.84 -6.48 -2.84
N LYS A 42 5.48 -6.19 -4.06
CA LYS A 42 6.09 -5.10 -4.81
C LYS A 42 5.08 -4.00 -4.98
N GLY A 43 5.52 -2.78 -4.78
CA GLY A 43 4.62 -1.65 -4.88
C GLY A 43 5.33 -0.37 -5.18
N GLU A 44 4.56 0.70 -5.14
CA GLU A 44 5.05 2.02 -5.49
C GLU A 44 4.51 3.02 -4.48
N CYS A 45 5.35 3.96 -4.08
CA CYS A 45 4.97 4.98 -3.12
C CYS A 45 5.83 6.20 -3.35
N ASN A 46 5.17 7.36 -3.50
CA ASN A 46 5.88 8.64 -3.62
C ASN A 46 6.87 8.64 -4.78
N GLY A 47 6.50 8.00 -5.89
CA GLY A 47 7.35 8.00 -7.06
C GLY A 47 8.46 6.97 -7.05
N LYS A 48 8.53 6.14 -6.03
CA LYS A 48 9.53 5.11 -5.93
C LYS A 48 8.86 3.76 -5.93
N SER A 49 9.57 2.74 -6.36
CA SER A 49 9.02 1.39 -6.37
C SER A 49 10.02 0.44 -5.75
N GLY A 50 9.51 -0.68 -5.25
CA GLY A 50 10.36 -1.67 -4.64
C GLY A 50 9.52 -2.68 -3.89
N VAL A 51 10.21 -3.56 -3.16
CA VAL A 51 9.55 -4.60 -2.39
C VAL A 51 9.48 -4.18 -0.93
N PHE A 52 8.48 -4.71 -0.22
CA PHE A 52 8.27 -4.36 1.18
C PHE A 52 7.55 -5.51 1.89
N PRO A 53 7.66 -5.56 3.22
CA PRO A 53 6.95 -6.59 3.97
C PRO A 53 5.45 -6.36 3.91
N SER A 54 4.71 -7.38 3.52
CA SER A 54 3.28 -7.21 3.29
C SER A 54 2.51 -6.95 4.58
N ASN A 55 3.04 -7.37 5.72
CA ASN A 55 2.31 -7.15 6.97
C ASN A 55 2.51 -5.76 7.55
N TYR A 56 3.19 -4.89 6.83
CA TYR A 56 3.31 -3.48 7.23
C TYR A 56 2.22 -2.62 6.61
N VAL A 57 1.36 -3.21 5.80
CA VAL A 57 0.32 -2.45 5.11
C VAL A 57 -1.01 -3.16 5.26
N GLU A 58 -2.08 -2.42 5.03
CA GLU A 58 -3.43 -2.97 5.05
C GLU A 58 -4.22 -2.39 3.90
N PRO A 59 -5.26 -3.08 3.46
CA PRO A 59 -6.06 -2.55 2.35
C PRO A 59 -6.63 -1.20 2.69
N LEU A 60 -6.57 -0.29 1.72
CA LEU A 60 -7.15 1.02 1.89
C LEU A 60 -8.62 0.93 1.53
N LYS A 61 -9.47 1.33 2.46
CA LYS A 61 -10.91 1.16 2.28
C LYS A 61 -11.56 2.40 1.75
N CYS A 62 -11.09 2.84 0.64
CA CYS A 62 -11.63 4.10 0.14
C CYS A 62 -13.05 3.94 -0.32
N GLU A 63 -13.45 2.74 -0.65
CA GLU A 63 -14.77 2.63 -1.13
C GLU A 63 -15.77 2.81 -0.07
N SER A 64 -15.35 2.72 1.10
CA SER A 64 -16.29 2.95 2.12
C SER A 64 -16.86 4.28 2.00
N ALA A 65 -16.30 4.93 1.17
CA ALA A 65 -16.91 6.09 0.97
C ALA A 65 -18.20 5.87 0.44
N LEU A 66 -18.50 5.02 0.20
CA LEU A 66 -19.66 4.92 -0.25
C LEU A 66 -20.54 4.87 0.60
N SER A 67 -20.46 5.07 1.04
CA SER A 67 -21.03 5.15 1.70
C SER A 67 -21.30 5.74 2.43
N PRO A 68 -21.70 5.96 2.49
CA PRO A 68 -22.00 6.53 3.02
C PRO A 68 -22.24 6.78 3.84
N VAL A 69 -22.29 6.87 3.77
CA VAL A 69 -22.51 7.06 4.42
C VAL A 69 -22.51 7.40 5.15
N SER A 70 -22.40 7.41 5.00
CA SER A 70 -22.35 7.68 5.65
C SER A 70 -22.35 8.20 6.32
N ASN A 71 -22.27 8.34 6.32
CA ASN A 71 -22.18 8.72 6.91
C ASN A 71 -22.51 9.25 7.48
N TYR A 72 -22.67 9.43 7.38
CA TYR A 72 -22.92 9.68 7.86
C TYR A 72 -23.23 9.85 8.48
N HIS A 73 -23.24 9.97 8.50
CA HIS A 73 -23.39 9.92 8.99
C HIS A 73 -23.46 9.91 9.36
#